data_48add12743e9b830475996fad21a180c
#
_entry.id   48add12743e9b830475996fad21a180c
#
_cell.length_a   1.000
_cell.length_b   1.000
_cell.length_c   1.000
_cell.angle_alpha   90.00
_cell.angle_beta   90.00
_cell.angle_gamma   90.00
#
_symmetry.space_group_name_H-M   'P 1'
#
loop_
_entity.id
_entity.type
_entity.pdbx_description
1 polymer ?
#
loop_
_entity_poly.entity_id
_entity_poly.type
_entity_poly.pdbx_seq_one_letter_code
_entity_poly.pdbx_strand_id
1 'polypeptide(L)'
;DVLHNLKIFFGYEQFRTYEGEALQEQAVQAAVKGKSLLAIFPTGGGKSLTFQLPALMSGHSVHGLTVVISPLQSLMKDQVDNLADRGITDAVTINGLLDPITRALSIQRVQNGEASLLYIAPEMLRSKTIEKILMARHVVRFVIDEAHCFSSWGQDFRVDYLYIGKFIRKYQQKKGCKEPIPVSCFTATAKQKVVQDIRAVSYTH
;
A
#
# COMPACT_ATOMS: atom_id res chain seq x y z
N ASP A 1 -4.46 -19.62 5.50
CA ASP A 1 -4.13 -20.17 4.19
C ASP A 1 -4.41 -19.16 3.10
N VAL A 2 -3.37 -18.79 2.35
CA VAL A 2 -3.47 -17.74 1.32
C VAL A 2 -4.32 -18.18 0.12
N LEU A 3 -4.28 -19.45 -0.26
CA LEU A 3 -5.10 -19.95 -1.37
C LEU A 3 -6.59 -19.91 -1.04
N HIS A 4 -6.93 -20.29 0.18
CA HIS A 4 -8.31 -20.23 0.66
C HIS A 4 -8.83 -18.78 0.63
N ASN A 5 -8.04 -17.83 1.12
CA ASN A 5 -8.41 -16.43 1.12
C ASN A 5 -8.45 -15.83 -0.29
N LEU A 6 -7.57 -16.27 -1.17
CA LEU A 6 -7.61 -15.86 -2.58
C LEU A 6 -8.95 -16.23 -3.21
N LYS A 7 -9.44 -17.44 -2.96
CA LYS A 7 -10.72 -17.89 -3.47
C LYS A 7 -11.88 -17.11 -2.85
N ILE A 8 -11.86 -16.90 -1.54
CA ILE A 8 -12.94 -16.20 -0.84
C ILE A 8 -13.06 -14.74 -1.29
N PHE A 9 -11.96 -13.99 -1.34
CA PHE A 9 -12.00 -12.57 -1.68
C PHE A 9 -12.07 -12.30 -3.18
N PHE A 10 -11.35 -13.08 -3.99
CA PHE A 10 -11.20 -12.79 -5.41
C PHE A 10 -11.78 -13.85 -6.34
N GLY A 11 -12.15 -15.01 -5.82
CA GLY A 11 -12.72 -16.09 -6.63
C GLY A 11 -11.71 -16.84 -7.49
N TYR A 12 -10.42 -16.65 -7.27
CA TYR A 12 -9.38 -17.34 -8.03
C TYR A 12 -8.95 -18.62 -7.32
N GLU A 13 -8.74 -19.68 -8.11
CA GLU A 13 -8.29 -20.98 -7.59
C GLU A 13 -6.78 -21.03 -7.37
N GLN A 14 -6.02 -20.22 -8.13
CA GLN A 14 -4.56 -20.20 -8.05
C GLN A 14 -4.01 -18.83 -8.38
N PHE A 15 -2.78 -18.57 -7.92
CA PHE A 15 -2.07 -17.34 -8.26
C PHE A 15 -1.57 -17.37 -9.69
N ARG A 16 -1.44 -16.18 -10.27
CA ARG A 16 -0.88 -16.00 -11.59
C ARG A 16 0.64 -16.23 -11.55
N THR A 17 1.19 -16.84 -12.62
CA THR A 17 2.63 -16.98 -12.79
C THR A 17 3.13 -16.05 -13.91
N TYR A 18 4.41 -15.72 -13.86
CA TYR A 18 5.07 -14.84 -14.83
C TYR A 18 6.27 -15.59 -15.41
N GLU A 19 6.18 -15.98 -16.67
CA GLU A 19 7.23 -16.78 -17.33
C GLU A 19 7.64 -18.00 -16.48
N GLY A 20 6.65 -18.65 -15.87
CA GLY A 20 6.87 -19.82 -15.02
C GLY A 20 7.25 -19.50 -13.57
N GLU A 21 7.46 -18.24 -13.23
CA GLU A 21 7.80 -17.85 -11.86
C GLU A 21 6.57 -17.44 -11.05
N ALA A 22 6.52 -17.88 -9.80
CA ALA A 22 5.40 -17.64 -8.90
C ALA A 22 5.54 -16.30 -8.15
N LEU A 23 5.78 -15.21 -8.88
CA LEU A 23 6.02 -13.90 -8.27
C LEU A 23 4.84 -13.40 -7.43
N GLN A 24 3.63 -13.59 -7.93
CA GLN A 24 2.43 -13.14 -7.23
C GLN A 24 2.28 -13.87 -5.88
N GLU A 25 2.40 -15.17 -5.88
CA GLU A 25 2.32 -15.98 -4.66
C GLU A 25 3.45 -15.65 -3.68
N GLN A 26 4.67 -15.49 -4.18
CA GLN A 26 5.83 -15.13 -3.36
C GLN A 26 5.63 -13.81 -2.64
N ALA A 27 5.12 -12.81 -3.35
CA ALA A 27 4.86 -11.49 -2.77
C ALA A 27 3.77 -11.56 -1.68
N VAL A 28 2.70 -12.30 -1.93
CA VAL A 28 1.62 -12.50 -0.95
C VAL A 28 2.14 -13.23 0.29
N GLN A 29 2.90 -14.31 0.10
CA GLN A 29 3.45 -15.08 1.22
C GLN A 29 4.40 -14.24 2.08
N ALA A 30 5.27 -13.45 1.45
CA ALA A 30 6.18 -12.56 2.18
C ALA A 30 5.40 -11.54 3.01
N ALA A 31 4.35 -10.95 2.44
CA ALA A 31 3.51 -9.97 3.13
C ALA A 31 2.77 -10.61 4.32
N VAL A 32 2.19 -11.78 4.13
CA VAL A 32 1.47 -12.51 5.19
C VAL A 32 2.39 -12.88 6.34
N LYS A 33 3.66 -13.15 6.06
CA LYS A 33 4.68 -13.43 7.08
C LYS A 33 5.22 -12.18 7.77
N GLY A 34 4.69 -11.00 7.45
CA GLY A 34 5.12 -9.75 8.07
C GLY A 34 6.46 -9.23 7.57
N LYS A 35 6.90 -9.63 6.38
CA LYS A 35 8.18 -9.21 5.83
C LYS A 35 8.02 -7.99 4.93
N SER A 36 9.04 -7.12 4.94
CA SER A 36 9.18 -6.07 3.92
C SER A 36 9.62 -6.70 2.61
N LEU A 37 9.22 -6.08 1.49
CA LEU A 37 9.59 -6.62 0.18
C LEU A 37 9.80 -5.50 -0.84
N LEU A 38 10.65 -5.79 -1.81
CA LEU A 38 10.78 -5.01 -3.03
C LEU A 38 10.37 -5.92 -4.17
N ALA A 39 9.27 -5.58 -4.85
CA ALA A 39 8.74 -6.38 -5.92
C ALA A 39 8.88 -5.66 -7.25
N ILE A 40 9.45 -6.36 -8.22
CA ILE A 40 9.61 -5.86 -9.58
C ILE A 40 8.65 -6.65 -10.45
N PHE A 41 7.55 -6.01 -10.85
CA PHE A 41 6.51 -6.63 -11.66
C PHE A 41 6.47 -6.01 -13.05
N PRO A 42 6.24 -6.82 -14.08
CA PRO A 42 5.97 -6.27 -15.40
C PRO A 42 4.70 -5.42 -15.39
N THR A 43 4.65 -4.41 -16.24
CA THR A 43 3.49 -3.54 -16.38
C THR A 43 2.24 -4.35 -16.74
N GLY A 44 1.13 -4.02 -16.11
CA GLY A 44 -0.19 -4.57 -16.43
C GLY A 44 -0.53 -5.91 -15.82
N GLY A 45 0.21 -6.38 -14.82
CA GLY A 45 0.02 -7.75 -14.44
C GLY A 45 -0.20 -8.10 -12.99
N GLY A 46 -1.38 -7.90 -12.43
CA GLY A 46 -1.75 -8.58 -11.19
C GLY A 46 -0.98 -8.20 -9.93
N LYS A 47 -0.23 -7.09 -9.95
CA LYS A 47 0.54 -6.67 -8.78
C LYS A 47 -0.36 -6.18 -7.64
N SER A 48 -1.49 -5.57 -7.96
CA SER A 48 -2.42 -5.03 -6.96
C SER A 48 -2.92 -6.10 -6.00
N LEU A 49 -3.22 -7.28 -6.49
CA LEU A 49 -3.69 -8.40 -5.68
C LEU A 49 -2.66 -8.77 -4.61
N THR A 50 -1.37 -8.60 -4.89
CA THR A 50 -0.29 -8.99 -3.96
C THR A 50 -0.30 -8.20 -2.67
N PHE A 51 -0.81 -6.97 -2.68
CA PHE A 51 -0.97 -6.19 -1.44
C PHE A 51 -2.42 -6.12 -0.98
N GLN A 52 -3.39 -6.23 -1.90
CA GLN A 52 -4.80 -6.21 -1.54
C GLN A 52 -5.20 -7.44 -0.72
N LEU A 53 -4.76 -8.62 -1.12
CA LEU A 53 -5.10 -9.86 -0.42
C LEU A 53 -4.56 -9.87 1.02
N PRO A 54 -3.27 -9.60 1.27
CA PRO A 54 -2.78 -9.51 2.65
C PRO A 54 -3.48 -8.43 3.47
N ALA A 55 -3.83 -7.29 2.84
CA ALA A 55 -4.53 -6.21 3.52
C ALA A 55 -5.92 -6.64 4.00
N LEU A 56 -6.66 -7.35 3.16
CA LEU A 56 -7.99 -7.86 3.52
C LEU A 56 -7.89 -8.92 4.61
N MET A 57 -6.89 -9.79 4.52
CA MET A 57 -6.66 -10.82 5.54
C MET A 57 -6.36 -10.19 6.91
N SER A 58 -5.44 -9.21 6.96
CA SER A 58 -5.10 -8.55 8.22
C SER A 58 -6.25 -7.66 8.72
N GLY A 59 -7.00 -7.06 7.82
CA GLY A 59 -8.19 -6.28 8.19
C GLY A 59 -9.22 -7.13 8.90
N HIS A 60 -9.45 -8.35 8.42
CA HIS A 60 -10.44 -9.26 9.02
C HIS A 60 -9.92 -9.94 10.31
N SER A 61 -8.63 -10.19 10.41
CA SER A 61 -8.07 -10.92 11.56
C SER A 61 -7.68 -10.02 12.73
N VAL A 62 -7.10 -8.84 12.46
CA VAL A 62 -6.55 -7.96 13.50
C VAL A 62 -6.98 -6.50 13.36
N HIS A 63 -7.95 -6.22 12.53
CA HIS A 63 -8.42 -4.87 12.21
C HIS A 63 -7.29 -3.95 11.73
N GLY A 64 -6.30 -4.54 11.03
CA GLY A 64 -5.17 -3.80 10.52
C GLY A 64 -5.53 -2.91 9.35
N LEU A 65 -4.82 -1.79 9.24
CA LEU A 65 -4.91 -0.89 8.10
C LEU A 65 -3.65 -1.00 7.24
N THR A 66 -3.83 -1.20 5.94
CA THR A 66 -2.74 -1.13 4.97
C THR A 66 -2.85 0.20 4.23
N VAL A 67 -1.77 0.98 4.28
CA VAL A 67 -1.71 2.30 3.61
C VAL A 67 -0.98 2.13 2.30
N VAL A 68 -1.66 2.42 1.19
CA VAL A 68 -1.10 2.33 -0.16
C VAL A 68 -0.83 3.74 -0.68
N ILE A 69 0.41 4.02 -1.01
CA ILE A 69 0.87 5.33 -1.46
C ILE A 69 1.20 5.25 -2.93
N SER A 70 0.53 6.07 -3.73
CA SER A 70 0.73 6.14 -5.18
C SER A 70 0.53 7.57 -5.66
N PRO A 71 1.30 8.02 -6.68
CA PRO A 71 1.11 9.35 -7.24
C PRO A 71 -0.05 9.42 -8.23
N LEU A 72 -0.62 8.28 -8.62
CA LEU A 72 -1.60 8.16 -9.69
C LEU A 72 -3.01 8.12 -9.10
N GLN A 73 -3.60 9.28 -8.88
CA GLN A 73 -4.89 9.43 -8.18
C GLN A 73 -6.04 8.74 -8.90
N SER A 74 -6.10 8.85 -10.23
CA SER A 74 -7.15 8.19 -11.01
C SER A 74 -7.05 6.66 -10.91
N LEU A 75 -5.83 6.14 -10.90
CA LEU A 75 -5.60 4.69 -10.77
C LEU A 75 -6.04 4.18 -9.39
N MET A 76 -5.80 4.97 -8.35
CA MET A 76 -6.24 4.62 -7.00
C MET A 76 -7.76 4.52 -6.92
N LYS A 77 -8.45 5.48 -7.52
CA LYS A 77 -9.91 5.45 -7.59
C LYS A 77 -10.40 4.22 -8.34
N ASP A 78 -9.79 3.90 -9.47
CA ASP A 78 -10.14 2.72 -10.26
C ASP A 78 -9.96 1.43 -9.44
N GLN A 79 -8.90 1.32 -8.65
CA GLN A 79 -8.68 0.14 -7.82
C GLN A 79 -9.74 0.00 -6.73
N VAL A 80 -10.11 1.10 -6.09
CA VAL A 80 -11.19 1.08 -5.10
C VAL A 80 -12.52 0.68 -5.75
N ASP A 81 -12.83 1.25 -6.91
CA ASP A 81 -14.06 0.92 -7.65
C ASP A 81 -14.08 -0.54 -8.11
N ASN A 82 -12.96 -1.06 -8.59
CA ASN A 82 -12.86 -2.46 -9.02
C ASN A 82 -13.07 -3.43 -7.85
N LEU A 83 -12.56 -3.11 -6.68
CA LEU A 83 -12.82 -3.91 -5.47
C LEU A 83 -14.29 -3.86 -5.08
N ALA A 84 -14.91 -2.67 -5.14
CA ALA A 84 -16.32 -2.50 -4.84
C ALA A 84 -17.21 -3.32 -5.78
N ASP A 85 -16.85 -3.40 -7.06
CA ASP A 85 -17.55 -4.21 -8.05
C ASP A 85 -17.52 -5.71 -7.72
N ARG A 86 -16.52 -6.14 -6.94
CA ARG A 86 -16.41 -7.52 -6.43
C ARG A 86 -17.09 -7.70 -5.06
N GLY A 87 -17.78 -6.68 -4.57
CA GLY A 87 -18.39 -6.70 -3.25
C GLY A 87 -17.41 -6.41 -2.10
N ILE A 88 -16.19 -5.99 -2.42
CA ILE A 88 -15.17 -5.64 -1.41
C ILE A 88 -15.23 -4.13 -1.17
N THR A 89 -15.80 -3.72 -0.06
CA THR A 89 -16.00 -2.31 0.30
C THR A 89 -15.02 -1.82 1.36
N ASP A 90 -14.00 -2.60 1.68
CA ASP A 90 -13.01 -2.31 2.73
C ASP A 90 -11.94 -1.31 2.31
N ALA A 91 -11.98 -0.84 1.06
CA ALA A 91 -10.99 0.08 0.51
C ALA A 91 -11.57 1.47 0.32
N VAL A 92 -10.79 2.47 0.70
CA VAL A 92 -11.12 3.88 0.46
C VAL A 92 -9.91 4.60 -0.13
N THR A 93 -10.17 5.72 -0.80
CA THR A 93 -9.10 6.62 -1.24
C THR A 93 -9.35 8.01 -0.71
N ILE A 94 -8.27 8.70 -0.33
CA ILE A 94 -8.31 10.10 0.09
C ILE A 94 -7.27 10.85 -0.74
N ASN A 95 -7.73 11.76 -1.59
CA ASN A 95 -6.84 12.53 -2.45
C ASN A 95 -7.47 13.90 -2.77
N GLY A 96 -6.73 14.74 -3.48
CA GLY A 96 -7.17 16.10 -3.80
C GLY A 96 -8.28 16.20 -4.84
N LEU A 97 -8.63 15.09 -5.51
CA LEU A 97 -9.69 15.09 -6.53
C LEU A 97 -11.07 14.85 -5.92
N LEU A 98 -11.14 14.45 -4.66
CA LEU A 98 -12.42 14.18 -4.00
C LEU A 98 -13.12 15.48 -3.62
N ASP A 99 -14.44 15.52 -3.79
CA ASP A 99 -15.24 16.60 -3.24
C ASP A 99 -15.24 16.54 -1.70
N PRO A 100 -15.55 17.64 -1.01
CA PRO A 100 -15.45 17.70 0.46
C PRO A 100 -16.33 16.65 1.17
N ILE A 101 -17.50 16.33 0.63
CA ILE A 101 -18.43 15.39 1.26
C ILE A 101 -17.87 13.97 1.14
N THR A 102 -17.45 13.56 -0.04
CA THR A 102 -16.85 12.25 -0.27
C THR A 102 -15.57 12.08 0.55
N ARG A 103 -14.76 13.13 0.62
CA ARG A 103 -13.53 13.11 1.42
C ARG A 103 -13.84 12.89 2.90
N ALA A 104 -14.83 13.60 3.43
CA ALA A 104 -15.23 13.48 4.84
C ALA A 104 -15.74 12.07 5.15
N LEU A 105 -16.53 11.48 4.24
CA LEU A 105 -17.02 10.11 4.39
C LEU A 105 -15.87 9.10 4.38
N SER A 106 -14.90 9.27 3.49
CA SER A 106 -13.73 8.39 3.41
C SER A 106 -12.90 8.47 4.70
N ILE A 107 -12.67 9.67 5.21
CA ILE A 107 -11.97 9.88 6.48
C ILE A 107 -12.71 9.16 7.61
N GLN A 108 -14.02 9.32 7.67
CA GLN A 108 -14.84 8.68 8.71
C GLN A 108 -14.73 7.16 8.64
N ARG A 109 -14.74 6.57 7.46
CA ARG A 109 -14.62 5.13 7.29
C ARG A 109 -13.27 4.60 7.76
N VAL A 110 -12.20 5.37 7.59
CA VAL A 110 -10.89 5.00 8.14
C VAL A 110 -10.92 5.10 9.66
N GLN A 111 -11.42 6.20 10.20
CA GLN A 111 -11.50 6.42 11.66
C GLN A 111 -12.33 5.36 12.36
N ASN A 112 -13.44 4.95 11.77
CA ASN A 112 -14.36 3.96 12.36
C ASN A 112 -13.87 2.52 12.24
N GLY A 113 -12.75 2.27 11.60
CA GLY A 113 -12.23 0.92 11.42
C GLY A 113 -12.90 0.12 10.30
N GLU A 114 -13.74 0.75 9.49
CA GLU A 114 -14.41 0.09 8.37
C GLU A 114 -13.48 -0.18 7.20
N ALA A 115 -12.43 0.65 7.02
CA ALA A 115 -11.48 0.48 5.95
C ALA A 115 -10.29 -0.37 6.39
N SER A 116 -9.88 -1.31 5.54
CA SER A 116 -8.67 -2.12 5.69
C SER A 116 -7.57 -1.68 4.73
N LEU A 117 -7.94 -0.96 3.67
CA LEU A 117 -7.03 -0.38 2.68
C LEU A 117 -7.32 1.11 2.54
N LEU A 118 -6.27 1.90 2.67
CA LEU A 118 -6.34 3.34 2.42
C LEU A 118 -5.36 3.67 1.30
N TYR A 119 -5.89 4.15 0.17
CA TYR A 119 -5.09 4.66 -0.95
C TYR A 119 -4.93 6.16 -0.80
N ILE A 120 -3.70 6.65 -0.75
CA ILE A 120 -3.42 8.08 -0.63
C ILE A 120 -2.30 8.51 -1.58
N ALA A 121 -2.35 9.77 -1.98
CA ALA A 121 -1.24 10.39 -2.70
C ALA A 121 -0.12 10.73 -1.72
N PRO A 122 1.16 10.72 -2.17
CA PRO A 122 2.30 10.96 -1.27
C PRO A 122 2.24 12.28 -0.51
N GLU A 123 1.79 13.35 -1.15
CA GLU A 123 1.70 14.68 -0.54
C GLU A 123 0.69 14.73 0.61
N MET A 124 -0.27 13.81 0.64
CA MET A 124 -1.28 13.74 1.70
C MET A 124 -0.69 13.37 3.06
N LEU A 125 0.51 12.77 3.09
CA LEU A 125 1.19 12.44 4.34
C LEU A 125 1.60 13.68 5.14
N ARG A 126 1.65 14.85 4.50
CA ARG A 126 1.91 16.12 5.19
C ARG A 126 0.67 16.69 5.86
N SER A 127 -0.50 16.16 5.56
CA SER A 127 -1.76 16.59 6.17
C SER A 127 -1.83 16.13 7.62
N LYS A 128 -2.11 17.07 8.52
CA LYS A 128 -2.29 16.74 9.94
C LYS A 128 -3.53 15.90 10.17
N THR A 129 -4.55 16.06 9.36
CA THR A 129 -5.75 15.23 9.40
C THR A 129 -5.42 13.77 9.10
N ILE A 130 -4.64 13.53 8.04
CA ILE A 130 -4.20 12.18 7.67
C ILE A 130 -3.32 11.59 8.78
N GLU A 131 -2.36 12.35 9.28
CA GLU A 131 -1.51 11.88 10.39
C GLU A 131 -2.36 11.45 11.57
N LYS A 132 -3.35 12.26 11.93
CA LYS A 132 -4.21 11.99 13.08
C LYS A 132 -5.02 10.70 12.90
N ILE A 133 -5.62 10.49 11.73
CA ILE A 133 -6.41 9.28 11.50
C ILE A 133 -5.52 8.03 11.45
N LEU A 134 -4.31 8.14 10.93
CA LEU A 134 -3.37 7.01 10.93
C LEU A 134 -2.88 6.69 12.34
N MET A 135 -2.68 7.72 13.18
CA MET A 135 -2.31 7.51 14.59
C MET A 135 -3.39 6.78 15.37
N ALA A 136 -4.66 6.92 14.98
CA ALA A 136 -5.79 6.25 15.62
C ALA A 136 -5.98 4.80 15.16
N ARG A 137 -5.26 4.37 14.12
CA ARG A 137 -5.41 3.04 13.55
C ARG A 137 -4.11 2.23 13.72
N HIS A 138 -4.27 0.92 13.69
CA HIS A 138 -3.15 -0.02 13.68
C HIS A 138 -2.70 -0.25 12.23
N VAL A 139 -1.69 0.49 11.79
CA VAL A 139 -1.12 0.33 10.45
C VAL A 139 -0.21 -0.90 10.46
N VAL A 140 -0.54 -1.91 9.68
CA VAL A 140 0.21 -3.17 9.62
C VAL A 140 1.22 -3.19 8.48
N ARG A 141 1.06 -2.31 7.48
CA ARG A 141 1.94 -2.26 6.32
C ARG A 141 1.78 -0.95 5.57
N PHE A 142 2.89 -0.46 5.07
CA PHE A 142 2.89 0.59 4.03
C PHE A 142 3.24 -0.05 2.69
N VAL A 143 2.46 0.28 1.67
CA VAL A 143 2.70 -0.15 0.30
C VAL A 143 3.07 1.10 -0.50
N ILE A 144 4.22 1.08 -1.16
CA ILE A 144 4.71 2.21 -1.95
C ILE A 144 4.76 1.78 -3.40
N ASP A 145 3.80 2.28 -4.19
CA ASP A 145 3.76 2.03 -5.62
C ASP A 145 4.64 3.06 -6.35
N GLU A 146 5.06 2.72 -7.55
CA GLU A 146 5.93 3.58 -8.34
C GLU A 146 7.21 3.96 -7.56
N ALA A 147 7.80 3.01 -6.86
CA ALA A 147 8.93 3.26 -5.94
C ALA A 147 10.18 3.81 -6.64
N HIS A 148 10.27 3.68 -7.98
CA HIS A 148 11.33 4.31 -8.75
C HIS A 148 11.37 5.83 -8.58
N CYS A 149 10.27 6.45 -8.10
CA CYS A 149 10.22 7.89 -7.84
C CYS A 149 11.21 8.33 -6.75
N PHE A 150 11.73 7.42 -5.93
CA PHE A 150 12.79 7.75 -4.97
C PHE A 150 14.08 8.23 -5.65
N SER A 151 14.35 7.75 -6.85
CA SER A 151 15.60 8.04 -7.55
C SER A 151 15.45 8.89 -8.81
N SER A 152 14.24 9.20 -9.21
CA SER A 152 14.01 9.92 -10.47
C SER A 152 14.37 11.40 -10.35
N TRP A 153 15.35 11.83 -11.13
CA TRP A 153 15.77 13.22 -11.20
C TRP A 153 14.73 14.07 -11.96
N GLY A 154 14.41 15.23 -11.41
CA GLY A 154 13.51 16.18 -12.06
C GLY A 154 12.05 15.74 -12.09
N GLN A 155 11.69 14.70 -11.39
CA GLN A 155 10.30 14.30 -11.25
C GLN A 155 9.66 15.00 -10.05
N ASP A 156 8.44 15.47 -10.26
CA ASP A 156 7.70 16.23 -9.26
C ASP A 156 7.45 15.46 -7.96
N PHE A 157 7.43 14.13 -8.05
CA PHE A 157 7.09 13.29 -6.91
C PHE A 157 8.25 12.92 -6.01
N ARG A 158 9.50 13.17 -6.42
CA ARG A 158 10.66 12.68 -5.66
C ARG A 158 10.72 13.25 -4.25
N VAL A 159 10.46 14.54 -4.09
CA VAL A 159 10.46 15.20 -2.78
C VAL A 159 9.43 14.55 -1.86
N ASP A 160 8.24 14.28 -2.38
CA ASP A 160 7.18 13.62 -1.62
C ASP A 160 7.54 12.18 -1.26
N TYR A 161 8.21 11.46 -2.17
CA TYR A 161 8.65 10.10 -1.91
C TYR A 161 9.73 10.05 -0.82
N LEU A 162 10.65 10.98 -0.82
CA LEU A 162 11.65 11.08 0.27
C LEU A 162 10.99 11.37 1.61
N TYR A 163 9.88 12.13 1.59
CA TYR A 163 9.12 12.39 2.81
C TYR A 163 8.42 11.13 3.35
N ILE A 164 8.06 10.18 2.49
CA ILE A 164 7.42 8.93 2.93
C ILE A 164 8.28 8.22 3.98
N GLY A 165 9.57 8.06 3.73
CA GLY A 165 10.48 7.42 4.68
C GLY A 165 10.53 8.16 6.01
N LYS A 166 10.60 9.49 5.96
CA LYS A 166 10.58 10.33 7.16
C LYS A 166 9.27 10.17 7.93
N PHE A 167 8.15 10.13 7.22
CA PHE A 167 6.83 9.94 7.83
C PHE A 167 6.73 8.60 8.54
N ILE A 168 7.17 7.52 7.89
CA ILE A 168 7.11 6.17 8.47
C ILE A 168 7.92 6.10 9.76
N ARG A 169 9.14 6.64 9.76
CA ARG A 169 9.98 6.68 10.95
C ARG A 169 9.31 7.44 12.10
N LYS A 170 8.75 8.61 11.78
CA LYS A 170 8.05 9.44 12.76
C LYS A 170 6.81 8.74 13.32
N TYR A 171 6.05 8.08 12.44
CA TYR A 171 4.87 7.31 12.83
C TYR A 171 5.25 6.17 13.79
N GLN A 172 6.26 5.40 13.45
CA GLN A 172 6.74 4.29 14.29
C GLN A 172 7.19 4.78 15.66
N GLN A 173 7.89 5.89 15.70
CA GLN A 173 8.36 6.51 16.94
C GLN A 173 7.19 6.92 17.83
N LYS A 174 6.23 7.63 17.27
CA LYS A 174 5.04 8.10 18.00
C LYS A 174 4.15 6.96 18.48
N LYS A 175 4.06 5.88 17.71
CA LYS A 175 3.28 4.70 18.10
C LYS A 175 4.02 3.79 19.07
N GLY A 176 5.31 4.03 19.30
CA GLY A 176 6.11 3.17 20.15
C GLY A 176 6.31 1.78 19.59
N CYS A 177 6.41 1.65 18.28
CA CYS A 177 6.60 0.35 17.62
C CYS A 177 7.94 -0.24 18.01
N LYS A 178 7.94 -1.48 18.53
CA LYS A 178 9.17 -2.20 18.90
C LYS A 178 9.92 -2.68 17.67
N GLU A 179 9.19 -3.03 16.62
CA GLU A 179 9.74 -3.49 15.35
C GLU A 179 9.26 -2.58 14.23
N PRO A 180 10.04 -2.43 13.14
CA PRO A 180 9.62 -1.63 12.00
C PRO A 180 8.34 -2.19 11.37
N ILE A 181 7.46 -1.28 10.94
CA ILE A 181 6.28 -1.68 10.16
C ILE A 181 6.75 -2.16 8.80
N PRO A 182 6.30 -3.33 8.34
CA PRO A 182 6.70 -3.84 7.03
C PRO A 182 6.32 -2.88 5.90
N VAL A 183 7.20 -2.76 4.92
CA VAL A 183 7.02 -1.90 3.75
C VAL A 183 7.15 -2.74 2.49
N SER A 184 6.14 -2.66 1.62
CA SER A 184 6.17 -3.28 0.30
C SER A 184 6.40 -2.20 -0.75
N CYS A 185 7.47 -2.30 -1.51
CA CYS A 185 7.78 -1.37 -2.59
C CYS A 185 7.60 -2.06 -3.93
N PHE A 186 6.92 -1.40 -4.86
CA PHE A 186 6.65 -1.91 -6.20
C PHE A 186 7.21 -0.98 -7.25
N THR A 187 7.92 -1.55 -8.22
CA THR A 187 8.45 -0.81 -9.35
C THR A 187 8.47 -1.71 -10.59
N ALA A 188 8.40 -1.10 -11.77
CA ALA A 188 8.55 -1.81 -13.04
C ALA A 188 10.00 -1.90 -13.49
N THR A 189 10.94 -1.25 -12.79
CA THR A 189 12.34 -1.21 -13.19
C THR A 189 13.26 -1.93 -12.20
N ALA A 190 14.18 -2.74 -12.74
CA ALA A 190 15.20 -3.44 -11.98
C ALA A 190 16.58 -2.75 -12.04
N LYS A 191 16.66 -1.52 -12.52
CA LYS A 191 17.93 -0.78 -12.60
C LYS A 191 18.58 -0.70 -11.22
N GLN A 192 19.86 -1.06 -11.15
CA GLN A 192 20.58 -1.16 -9.88
C GLN A 192 20.53 0.14 -9.06
N LYS A 193 20.69 1.27 -9.70
CA LYS A 193 20.63 2.57 -9.03
C LYS A 193 19.29 2.81 -8.37
N VAL A 194 18.20 2.49 -9.06
CA VAL A 194 16.84 2.64 -8.55
C VAL A 194 16.62 1.72 -7.34
N VAL A 195 17.03 0.46 -7.47
CA VAL A 195 16.89 -0.53 -6.38
C VAL A 195 17.67 -0.07 -5.14
N GLN A 196 18.89 0.44 -5.32
CA GLN A 196 19.71 0.95 -4.22
C GLN A 196 19.04 2.14 -3.54
N ASP A 197 18.51 3.09 -4.31
CA ASP A 197 17.84 4.27 -3.76
C ASP A 197 16.59 3.91 -2.98
N ILE A 198 15.80 2.95 -3.48
CA ILE A 198 14.62 2.44 -2.79
C ILE A 198 15.03 1.82 -1.45
N ARG A 199 16.04 0.96 -1.44
CA ARG A 199 16.51 0.31 -0.22
C ARG A 199 17.03 1.31 0.80
N ALA A 200 17.78 2.31 0.35
CA ALA A 200 18.35 3.34 1.22
C ALA A 200 17.26 4.13 1.94
N VAL A 201 16.12 4.38 1.29
CA VAL A 201 15.03 5.19 1.86
C VAL A 201 14.04 4.33 2.63
N SER A 202 13.72 3.14 2.13
CA SER A 202 12.61 2.32 2.64
C SER A 202 13.01 1.39 3.78
N TYR A 203 14.27 0.96 3.84
CA TYR A 203 14.70 -0.06 4.80
C TYR A 203 15.68 0.44 5.88
N THR A 204 16.07 1.72 5.84
CA THR A 204 16.95 2.32 6.85
C THR A 204 16.12 2.99 7.94
N HIS A 205 15.55 2.21 8.84
CA HIS A 205 14.80 2.79 9.97
C HIS A 205 14.70 1.87 11.17
#